data_fa6e29b9fe9567ebd8402311f9ae9611
#
_entry.id   fa6e29b9fe9567ebd8402311f9ae9611
#
_cell.length_a   1.000
_cell.length_b   1.000
_cell.length_c   1.000
_cell.angle_alpha   90.00
_cell.angle_beta   90.00
_cell.angle_gamma   90.00
#
_symmetry.space_group_name_H-M   'P 1'
#
loop_
_entity.id
_entity.type
_entity.pdbx_description
1 polymer ?
#
loop_
_entity_poly.entity_id
_entity_poly.type
_entity_poly.pdbx_seq_one_letter_code
_entity_poly.pdbx_strand_id
1 'polypeptide(L)'
;MGVALSQVFAALRRRGGSMDRKELDELLRKAAAGELFELTLEGVELPNGTRVGKAQIDTPQDAQMFADLAGLSWASSSSGMEKEGALKRKRLEQLREGSARIQSREAPGPTLSEAIASHLADLTRAGRDPKTIIESRQTLRILLGLVGDVPASALKVDHVRALLDGVRHWPKHASQRAEYRDLSVKKTIALSKANGEPPPMPWTLNKHWDRLSVFVRHLHAAGVLDRDLMAALARPTAHKTDAETGRPFSHAELQHVFGSGFAKWAAKWPHRYWGVVLGLYSGARVTEVAQLRVSDVQAVEGVWGFVVTPVAEGNKVKNTNSRRFVPLAQPVLDAGFLGYVEEVRATGLQRLFPNLPNATGLGLGRQLSRQFSTYIKAQGVADAGMGFHAFRHYLITHLDRALMAKGMKPEAREPAIGRISGHYKPPSTTLRRVYVDRDGLPVPAFCEPETLQERVETLALFTPPVLLPVYTPGQFGEQLKRAAVLAKREARAKKSKSKAPA
;
A
#
# COMPACT_ATOMS: atom_id res chain seq x y z
N MET A 1 -8.47 -43.39 -28.02
CA MET A 1 -8.42 -42.66 -26.74
C MET A 1 -8.49 -41.15 -27.03
N GLY A 2 -9.67 -40.61 -27.30
CA GLY A 2 -9.78 -39.22 -27.77
C GLY A 2 -11.19 -38.63 -27.70
N VAL A 3 -12.05 -39.05 -26.76
CA VAL A 3 -13.46 -38.55 -26.67
C VAL A 3 -13.89 -38.22 -25.24
N ALA A 4 -13.02 -38.20 -24.24
CA ALA A 4 -13.40 -38.05 -22.84
C ALA A 4 -12.95 -36.73 -22.18
N LEU A 5 -12.53 -35.70 -22.92
CA LEU A 5 -12.02 -34.45 -22.35
C LEU A 5 -12.79 -33.16 -22.73
N SER A 6 -13.96 -33.27 -23.37
CA SER A 6 -14.71 -32.08 -23.83
C SER A 6 -15.99 -31.74 -23.05
N GLN A 7 -16.25 -32.37 -21.89
CA GLN A 7 -17.46 -32.12 -21.10
C GLN A 7 -17.23 -31.44 -19.72
N VAL A 8 -16.05 -30.97 -19.39
CA VAL A 8 -15.70 -30.52 -18.00
C VAL A 8 -15.72 -29.02 -17.79
N PHE A 9 -16.12 -28.20 -18.74
CA PHE A 9 -16.08 -26.72 -18.55
C PHE A 9 -17.31 -26.01 -19.12
N ALA A 10 -18.46 -26.14 -18.46
CA ALA A 10 -19.61 -25.26 -18.75
C ALA A 10 -19.85 -24.31 -17.61
N ALA A 11 -19.45 -23.03 -17.77
CA ALA A 11 -19.94 -21.96 -16.94
C ALA A 11 -21.33 -21.54 -17.43
N LEU A 12 -22.35 -21.57 -16.57
CA LEU A 12 -23.72 -21.19 -16.90
C LEU A 12 -24.09 -19.90 -16.19
N ARG A 13 -24.53 -18.90 -16.96
CA ARG A 13 -25.00 -17.63 -16.43
C ARG A 13 -26.47 -17.41 -16.78
N ARG A 14 -27.33 -17.30 -15.77
CA ARG A 14 -28.75 -17.00 -15.91
C ARG A 14 -29.02 -15.56 -15.44
N ARG A 15 -29.66 -14.76 -16.31
CA ARG A 15 -30.04 -13.37 -15.99
C ARG A 15 -31.54 -13.17 -16.11
N GLY A 16 -32.15 -12.72 -15.02
CA GLY A 16 -33.58 -12.35 -14.95
C GLY A 16 -34.57 -13.51 -15.10
N GLY A 17 -35.83 -13.27 -14.88
CA GLY A 17 -36.92 -14.23 -14.97
C GLY A 17 -37.16 -15.02 -13.68
N SER A 18 -38.26 -15.82 -13.66
CA SER A 18 -38.48 -16.80 -12.58
C SER A 18 -37.93 -18.14 -13.01
N MET A 19 -37.48 -18.92 -12.03
CA MET A 19 -36.94 -20.27 -12.22
C MET A 19 -37.87 -21.26 -11.56
N ASP A 20 -38.23 -22.32 -12.27
CA ASP A 20 -39.05 -23.38 -11.67
C ASP A 20 -38.21 -24.28 -10.75
N ARG A 21 -38.90 -25.06 -9.89
CA ARG A 21 -38.27 -25.91 -8.90
C ARG A 21 -37.42 -27.01 -9.51
N LYS A 22 -37.82 -27.56 -10.66
CA LYS A 22 -37.11 -28.64 -11.34
C LYS A 22 -35.84 -28.11 -12.01
N GLU A 23 -35.95 -26.98 -12.69
CA GLU A 23 -34.81 -26.33 -13.34
C GLU A 23 -33.72 -25.97 -12.32
N LEU A 24 -34.10 -25.41 -11.17
CA LEU A 24 -33.18 -25.06 -10.11
C LEU A 24 -32.52 -26.30 -9.47
N ASP A 25 -33.32 -27.34 -9.17
CA ASP A 25 -32.80 -28.58 -8.59
C ASP A 25 -31.79 -29.28 -9.53
N GLU A 26 -32.08 -29.32 -10.84
CA GLU A 26 -31.18 -29.90 -11.83
C GLU A 26 -29.83 -29.14 -11.94
N LEU A 27 -29.88 -27.81 -11.97
CA LEU A 27 -28.68 -26.99 -12.06
C LEU A 27 -27.82 -27.10 -10.80
N LEU A 28 -28.43 -27.12 -9.61
CA LEU A 28 -27.69 -27.27 -8.36
C LEU A 28 -27.12 -28.68 -8.18
N ARG A 29 -27.80 -29.72 -8.67
CA ARG A 29 -27.25 -31.08 -8.68
C ARG A 29 -26.04 -31.22 -9.61
N LYS A 30 -26.09 -30.60 -10.80
CA LYS A 30 -24.94 -30.53 -11.71
C LYS A 30 -23.75 -29.78 -11.10
N ALA A 31 -24.01 -28.66 -10.40
CA ALA A 31 -22.98 -27.92 -9.69
C ALA A 31 -22.40 -28.74 -8.53
N ALA A 32 -23.24 -29.43 -7.75
CA ALA A 32 -22.79 -30.30 -6.66
C ALA A 32 -22.02 -31.54 -7.14
N ALA A 33 -22.35 -32.05 -8.31
CA ALA A 33 -21.64 -33.19 -8.94
C ALA A 33 -20.31 -32.75 -9.61
N GLY A 34 -20.00 -31.45 -9.67
CA GLY A 34 -18.82 -30.94 -10.35
C GLY A 34 -18.95 -30.94 -11.89
N GLU A 35 -20.15 -31.11 -12.41
CA GLU A 35 -20.43 -31.06 -13.86
C GLU A 35 -20.55 -29.61 -14.37
N LEU A 36 -20.83 -28.65 -13.47
CA LEU A 36 -20.80 -27.22 -13.71
C LEU A 36 -19.69 -26.59 -12.85
N PHE A 37 -18.75 -25.95 -13.51
CA PHE A 37 -17.61 -25.31 -12.84
C PHE A 37 -17.96 -23.97 -12.21
N GLU A 38 -18.96 -23.27 -12.76
CA GLU A 38 -19.44 -21.98 -12.25
C GLU A 38 -20.92 -21.80 -12.65
N LEU A 39 -21.80 -21.58 -11.67
CA LEU A 39 -23.19 -21.20 -11.89
C LEU A 39 -23.42 -19.80 -11.32
N THR A 40 -23.71 -18.83 -12.18
CA THR A 40 -24.05 -17.45 -11.79
C THR A 40 -25.54 -17.18 -12.02
N LEU A 41 -26.25 -16.80 -10.96
CA LEU A 41 -27.65 -16.36 -10.99
C LEU A 41 -27.69 -14.85 -10.72
N GLU A 42 -28.34 -14.07 -11.59
CA GLU A 42 -28.40 -12.60 -11.49
C GLU A 42 -29.82 -12.09 -11.78
N GLY A 43 -30.45 -11.46 -10.79
CA GLY A 43 -31.82 -10.95 -10.90
C GLY A 43 -32.90 -12.02 -11.03
N VAL A 44 -32.63 -13.24 -10.57
CA VAL A 44 -33.53 -14.42 -10.73
C VAL A 44 -34.47 -14.53 -9.53
N GLU A 45 -35.75 -14.86 -9.77
CA GLU A 45 -36.71 -15.19 -8.72
C GLU A 45 -36.78 -16.70 -8.54
N LEU A 46 -36.53 -17.14 -7.30
CA LEU A 46 -36.53 -18.56 -6.91
C LEU A 46 -37.95 -19.10 -6.72
N PRO A 47 -38.15 -20.42 -6.74
CA PRO A 47 -39.46 -21.06 -6.57
C PRO A 47 -40.17 -20.72 -5.26
N ASN A 48 -39.44 -20.30 -4.25
CA ASN A 48 -39.98 -19.86 -2.95
C ASN A 48 -40.29 -18.36 -2.87
N GLY A 49 -40.27 -17.64 -4.02
CA GLY A 49 -40.50 -16.20 -4.11
C GLY A 49 -39.34 -15.31 -3.72
N THR A 50 -38.18 -15.89 -3.35
CA THR A 50 -36.98 -15.10 -3.01
C THR A 50 -36.33 -14.56 -4.26
N ARG A 51 -36.08 -13.25 -4.35
CA ARG A 51 -35.39 -12.62 -5.47
C ARG A 51 -33.88 -12.55 -5.20
N VAL A 52 -33.09 -13.18 -6.05
CA VAL A 52 -31.63 -13.23 -5.95
C VAL A 52 -31.04 -12.10 -6.80
N GLY A 53 -30.45 -11.11 -6.16
CA GLY A 53 -29.77 -10.01 -6.84
C GLY A 53 -28.57 -10.50 -7.66
N LYS A 54 -27.67 -11.25 -7.00
CA LYS A 54 -26.55 -11.94 -7.64
C LYS A 54 -26.06 -13.05 -6.71
N ALA A 55 -25.93 -14.26 -7.24
CA ALA A 55 -25.29 -15.40 -6.56
C ALA A 55 -24.32 -16.10 -7.52
N GLN A 56 -23.20 -16.56 -6.98
CA GLN A 56 -22.17 -17.31 -7.68
C GLN A 56 -21.95 -18.60 -6.90
N ILE A 57 -22.06 -19.73 -7.56
CA ILE A 57 -22.02 -21.08 -6.98
C ILE A 57 -20.89 -21.81 -7.67
N ASP A 58 -19.74 -21.91 -6.99
CA ASP A 58 -18.48 -22.40 -7.55
C ASP A 58 -18.04 -23.72 -6.91
N THR A 59 -18.66 -24.09 -5.79
CA THR A 59 -18.31 -25.30 -5.05
C THR A 59 -19.54 -26.15 -4.74
N PRO A 60 -19.36 -27.46 -4.53
CA PRO A 60 -20.46 -28.33 -4.07
C PRO A 60 -21.11 -27.86 -2.76
N GLN A 61 -20.34 -27.22 -1.87
CA GLN A 61 -20.86 -26.65 -0.62
C GLN A 61 -21.77 -25.45 -0.88
N ASP A 62 -21.40 -24.59 -1.83
CA ASP A 62 -22.23 -23.45 -2.23
C ASP A 62 -23.55 -23.92 -2.83
N ALA A 63 -23.51 -24.98 -3.65
CA ALA A 63 -24.70 -25.60 -4.26
C ALA A 63 -25.64 -26.18 -3.18
N GLN A 64 -25.10 -26.83 -2.15
CA GLN A 64 -25.88 -27.35 -1.04
C GLN A 64 -26.50 -26.24 -0.21
N MET A 65 -25.72 -25.23 0.15
CA MET A 65 -26.19 -24.08 0.91
C MET A 65 -27.29 -23.32 0.16
N PHE A 66 -27.17 -23.20 -1.18
CA PHE A 66 -28.16 -22.53 -2.00
C PHE A 66 -29.42 -23.37 -2.19
N ALA A 67 -29.31 -24.71 -2.26
CA ALA A 67 -30.44 -25.62 -2.25
C ALA A 67 -31.25 -25.51 -0.95
N ASP A 68 -30.59 -25.46 0.20
CA ASP A 68 -31.23 -25.28 1.50
C ASP A 68 -31.96 -23.92 1.58
N LEU A 69 -31.35 -22.84 1.09
CA LEU A 69 -31.93 -21.51 1.02
C LEU A 69 -33.17 -21.45 0.10
N ALA A 70 -33.16 -22.22 -0.99
CA ALA A 70 -34.27 -22.33 -1.93
C ALA A 70 -35.39 -23.29 -1.48
N GLY A 71 -35.24 -23.94 -0.32
CA GLY A 71 -36.20 -24.90 0.21
C GLY A 71 -36.24 -26.21 -0.57
N LEU A 72 -35.12 -26.59 -1.20
CA LEU A 72 -34.94 -27.87 -1.88
C LEU A 72 -34.34 -28.87 -0.87
N SER A 73 -35.16 -29.83 -0.43
CA SER A 73 -34.60 -30.91 0.41
C SER A 73 -33.95 -31.95 -0.48
N TRP A 74 -32.63 -32.02 -0.48
CA TRP A 74 -31.94 -33.17 -1.08
C TRP A 74 -31.97 -34.34 -0.12
N ALA A 75 -32.82 -35.33 -0.41
CA ALA A 75 -32.79 -36.63 0.26
C ALA A 75 -31.46 -37.30 -0.09
N SER A 76 -30.49 -37.23 0.82
CA SER A 76 -29.34 -38.14 0.80
C SER A 76 -29.86 -39.53 1.00
N SER A 77 -29.51 -40.42 0.06
CA SER A 77 -29.86 -41.85 0.05
C SER A 77 -29.52 -42.50 1.40
N SER A 78 -30.54 -42.92 2.11
CA SER A 78 -30.57 -43.24 3.54
C SER A 78 -30.19 -44.72 3.84
N SER A 79 -29.20 -45.32 3.23
CA SER A 79 -28.76 -46.66 3.63
C SER A 79 -27.35 -46.76 4.25
N GLY A 80 -26.62 -45.66 4.30
CA GLY A 80 -25.31 -45.56 4.98
C GLY A 80 -25.31 -44.81 6.32
N MET A 81 -26.35 -44.06 6.61
CA MET A 81 -26.35 -43.05 7.70
C MET A 81 -26.52 -43.61 9.12
N GLU A 82 -27.16 -44.76 9.32
CA GLU A 82 -27.27 -45.31 10.70
C GLU A 82 -25.92 -45.85 11.20
N LYS A 83 -25.13 -46.48 10.35
CA LYS A 83 -23.79 -46.95 10.74
C LYS A 83 -22.81 -45.82 10.84
N GLU A 84 -22.90 -44.78 9.99
CA GLU A 84 -22.05 -43.59 10.02
C GLU A 84 -22.42 -42.66 11.17
N GLY A 85 -23.71 -42.55 11.52
CA GLY A 85 -24.18 -41.78 12.69
C GLY A 85 -23.72 -42.39 14.00
N ALA A 86 -23.70 -43.71 14.13
CA ALA A 86 -23.16 -44.38 15.31
C ALA A 86 -21.64 -44.29 15.38
N LEU A 87 -20.95 -44.35 14.25
CA LEU A 87 -19.49 -44.17 14.17
C LEU A 87 -19.11 -42.70 14.47
N LYS A 88 -19.88 -41.73 13.94
CA LYS A 88 -19.69 -40.29 14.24
C LYS A 88 -19.97 -39.98 15.72
N ARG A 89 -21.01 -40.53 16.36
CA ARG A 89 -21.26 -40.36 17.79
C ARG A 89 -20.12 -40.93 18.63
N LYS A 90 -19.67 -42.16 18.29
CA LYS A 90 -18.54 -42.79 19.00
C LYS A 90 -17.23 -42.01 18.80
N ARG A 91 -17.02 -41.47 17.61
CA ARG A 91 -15.87 -40.63 17.28
C ARG A 91 -15.96 -39.24 17.91
N LEU A 92 -17.19 -38.66 18.04
CA LEU A 92 -17.42 -37.42 18.80
C LEU A 92 -17.24 -37.62 20.30
N GLU A 93 -17.66 -38.77 20.84
CA GLU A 93 -17.45 -39.12 22.25
C GLU A 93 -15.96 -39.37 22.53
N GLN A 94 -15.25 -40.09 21.67
CA GLN A 94 -13.79 -40.25 21.73
C GLN A 94 -13.05 -38.93 21.54
N LEU A 95 -13.54 -38.02 20.69
CA LEU A 95 -12.97 -36.66 20.55
C LEU A 95 -13.27 -35.79 21.74
N ARG A 96 -14.46 -35.92 22.39
CA ARG A 96 -14.79 -35.25 23.62
C ARG A 96 -13.97 -35.77 24.81
N GLU A 97 -13.78 -37.07 24.92
CA GLU A 97 -12.91 -37.69 25.94
C GLU A 97 -11.44 -37.40 25.66
N GLY A 98 -11.02 -37.38 24.38
CA GLY A 98 -9.71 -36.96 23.97
C GLY A 98 -9.47 -35.46 24.26
N SER A 99 -10.44 -34.60 23.94
CA SER A 99 -10.39 -33.18 24.28
C SER A 99 -10.36 -32.89 25.78
N ALA A 100 -11.13 -33.63 26.57
CA ALA A 100 -11.10 -33.51 28.04
C ALA A 100 -9.75 -33.98 28.61
N ARG A 101 -9.10 -34.98 28.02
CA ARG A 101 -7.74 -35.41 28.40
C ARG A 101 -6.65 -34.49 27.89
N ILE A 102 -6.85 -33.81 26.72
CA ILE A 102 -5.92 -32.82 26.17
C ILE A 102 -6.00 -31.50 26.94
N GLN A 103 -7.22 -31.08 27.39
CA GLN A 103 -7.37 -29.88 28.21
C GLN A 103 -6.73 -30.00 29.62
N SER A 104 -6.38 -31.20 30.08
CA SER A 104 -5.68 -31.39 31.34
C SER A 104 -4.15 -31.42 31.25
N ARG A 105 -3.57 -31.22 30.07
CA ARG A 105 -2.11 -31.32 29.82
C ARG A 105 -1.49 -30.34 28.83
N GLU A 106 -2.25 -29.36 28.36
CA GLU A 106 -1.63 -28.32 27.53
C GLU A 106 -0.90 -27.31 28.43
N ALA A 107 0.41 -27.18 28.17
CA ALA A 107 1.16 -26.04 28.67
C ALA A 107 0.38 -24.75 28.35
N PRO A 108 0.34 -23.77 29.26
CA PRO A 108 -0.37 -22.54 29.00
C PRO A 108 0.09 -21.99 27.66
N GLY A 109 -0.87 -21.75 26.73
CA GLY A 109 -0.58 -21.23 25.41
C GLY A 109 0.27 -19.95 25.50
N PRO A 110 0.78 -19.43 24.38
CA PRO A 110 1.72 -18.33 24.41
C PRO A 110 1.16 -17.13 25.16
N THR A 111 2.00 -16.45 25.92
CA THR A 111 1.65 -15.16 26.54
C THR A 111 1.40 -14.11 25.43
N LEU A 112 0.76 -13.01 25.79
CA LEU A 112 0.49 -11.92 24.85
C LEU A 112 1.82 -11.34 24.28
N SER A 113 2.85 -11.23 25.10
CA SER A 113 4.18 -10.75 24.66
C SER A 113 4.84 -11.71 23.66
N GLU A 114 4.77 -13.02 23.90
CA GLU A 114 5.30 -14.06 22.99
C GLU A 114 4.53 -14.07 21.66
N ALA A 115 3.20 -14.01 21.71
CA ALA A 115 2.36 -13.94 20.53
C ALA A 115 2.63 -12.68 19.69
N ILE A 116 2.84 -11.53 20.33
CA ILE A 116 3.25 -10.29 19.67
C ILE A 116 4.61 -10.44 19.01
N ALA A 117 5.59 -11.02 19.71
CA ALA A 117 6.93 -11.23 19.17
C ALA A 117 6.90 -12.16 17.93
N SER A 118 6.15 -13.26 18.00
CA SER A 118 5.94 -14.18 16.87
C SER A 118 5.30 -13.48 15.68
N HIS A 119 4.22 -12.74 15.89
CA HIS A 119 3.55 -11.98 14.83
C HIS A 119 4.48 -10.96 14.15
N LEU A 120 5.28 -10.21 14.92
CA LEU A 120 6.24 -9.26 14.34
C LEU A 120 7.37 -9.96 13.55
N ALA A 121 7.79 -11.14 13.99
CA ALA A 121 8.74 -11.97 13.25
C ALA A 121 8.13 -12.47 11.93
N ASP A 122 6.85 -12.87 11.92
CA ASP A 122 6.15 -13.28 10.71
C ASP A 122 6.00 -12.12 9.70
N LEU A 123 5.67 -10.92 10.18
CA LEU A 123 5.65 -9.74 9.31
C LEU A 123 7.03 -9.47 8.69
N THR A 124 8.09 -9.71 9.45
CA THR A 124 9.47 -9.53 8.98
C THR A 124 9.84 -10.60 7.94
N ARG A 125 9.53 -11.87 8.19
CA ARG A 125 9.73 -13.00 7.25
C ARG A 125 8.92 -12.80 5.96
N ALA A 126 7.72 -12.27 6.07
CA ALA A 126 6.87 -11.93 4.90
C ALA A 126 7.36 -10.68 4.14
N GLY A 127 8.51 -10.09 4.49
CA GLY A 127 9.07 -8.93 3.80
C GLY A 127 8.21 -7.67 3.90
N ARG A 128 7.39 -7.53 4.95
CA ARG A 128 6.58 -6.32 5.13
C ARG A 128 7.45 -5.09 5.32
N ASP A 129 6.95 -3.95 4.87
CA ASP A 129 7.67 -2.67 4.98
C ASP A 129 8.07 -2.39 6.45
N PRO A 130 9.33 -2.00 6.73
CA PRO A 130 9.81 -1.72 8.09
C PRO A 130 8.95 -0.73 8.85
N LYS A 131 8.38 0.27 8.15
CA LYS A 131 7.45 1.23 8.76
C LYS A 131 6.18 0.54 9.26
N THR A 132 5.65 -0.41 8.49
CA THR A 132 4.48 -1.22 8.89
C THR A 132 4.77 -2.01 10.17
N ILE A 133 5.96 -2.61 10.26
CA ILE A 133 6.40 -3.38 11.44
C ILE A 133 6.53 -2.46 12.67
N ILE A 134 7.13 -1.27 12.50
CA ILE A 134 7.27 -0.27 13.58
C ILE A 134 5.88 0.19 14.07
N GLU A 135 4.96 0.50 13.16
CA GLU A 135 3.59 0.90 13.49
C GLU A 135 2.83 -0.24 14.20
N SER A 136 2.97 -1.50 13.74
CA SER A 136 2.39 -2.68 14.39
C SER A 136 2.95 -2.86 15.80
N ARG A 137 4.28 -2.79 15.95
CA ARG A 137 4.94 -2.88 17.26
C ARG A 137 4.42 -1.81 18.23
N GLN A 138 4.24 -0.57 17.76
CA GLN A 138 3.71 0.51 18.60
C GLN A 138 2.27 0.22 19.05
N THR A 139 1.41 -0.23 18.16
CA THR A 139 0.01 -0.58 18.49
C THR A 139 -0.05 -1.72 19.51
N LEU A 140 0.73 -2.77 19.26
CA LEU A 140 0.74 -3.96 20.12
C LEU A 140 1.43 -3.71 21.47
N ARG A 141 2.41 -2.78 21.51
CA ARG A 141 2.98 -2.29 22.79
C ARG A 141 1.92 -1.61 23.65
N ILE A 142 1.03 -0.81 23.03
CA ILE A 142 -0.07 -0.16 23.76
C ILE A 142 -1.05 -1.20 24.27
N LEU A 143 -1.39 -2.21 23.46
CA LEU A 143 -2.24 -3.33 23.89
C LEU A 143 -1.65 -4.02 25.11
N LEU A 144 -0.40 -4.48 25.01
CA LEU A 144 0.29 -5.16 26.10
C LEU A 144 0.36 -4.31 27.37
N GLY A 145 0.63 -3.02 27.24
CA GLY A 145 0.72 -2.10 28.37
C GLY A 145 -0.62 -1.81 29.06
N LEU A 146 -1.74 -1.95 28.35
CA LEU A 146 -3.10 -1.80 28.92
C LEU A 146 -3.61 -3.10 29.56
N VAL A 147 -3.42 -4.21 28.88
CA VAL A 147 -3.96 -5.53 29.26
C VAL A 147 -3.05 -6.23 30.28
N GLY A 148 -1.74 -6.06 30.15
CA GLY A 148 -0.73 -6.87 30.85
C GLY A 148 -0.33 -8.09 30.00
N ASP A 149 0.65 -8.84 30.49
CA ASP A 149 1.13 -10.05 29.82
C ASP A 149 0.34 -11.28 30.25
N VAL A 150 -0.90 -11.35 29.80
CA VAL A 150 -1.82 -12.47 30.01
C VAL A 150 -1.65 -13.52 28.91
N PRO A 151 -2.15 -14.78 29.11
CA PRO A 151 -2.24 -15.74 28.01
C PRO A 151 -2.99 -15.12 26.81
N ALA A 152 -2.44 -15.26 25.59
CA ALA A 152 -3.05 -14.65 24.41
C ALA A 152 -4.47 -15.15 24.13
N SER A 153 -4.79 -16.39 24.55
CA SER A 153 -6.13 -16.97 24.52
C SER A 153 -7.14 -16.27 25.44
N ALA A 154 -6.65 -15.56 26.46
CA ALA A 154 -7.50 -14.81 27.40
C ALA A 154 -7.91 -13.41 26.86
N LEU A 155 -7.49 -13.02 25.67
CA LEU A 155 -7.92 -11.77 25.05
C LEU A 155 -9.43 -11.75 24.82
N LYS A 156 -10.05 -10.61 25.14
CA LYS A 156 -11.50 -10.37 25.02
C LYS A 156 -11.76 -9.12 24.21
N VAL A 157 -12.99 -8.97 23.73
CA VAL A 157 -13.45 -7.75 23.02
C VAL A 157 -13.20 -6.49 23.84
N ASP A 158 -13.34 -6.56 25.17
CA ASP A 158 -13.11 -5.42 26.06
C ASP A 158 -11.63 -4.97 26.09
N HIS A 159 -10.68 -5.89 25.92
CA HIS A 159 -9.27 -5.55 25.77
C HIS A 159 -9.02 -4.79 24.46
N VAL A 160 -9.74 -5.16 23.38
CA VAL A 160 -9.70 -4.45 22.10
C VAL A 160 -10.31 -3.04 22.26
N ARG A 161 -11.45 -2.92 22.92
CA ARG A 161 -12.08 -1.62 23.25
C ARG A 161 -11.14 -0.75 24.08
N ALA A 162 -10.53 -1.30 25.13
CA ALA A 162 -9.57 -0.57 25.96
C ALA A 162 -8.39 -0.02 25.16
N LEU A 163 -7.87 -0.76 24.15
CA LEU A 163 -6.86 -0.23 23.25
C LEU A 163 -7.41 0.92 22.40
N LEU A 164 -8.58 0.74 21.77
CA LEU A 164 -9.16 1.75 20.87
C LEU A 164 -9.47 3.05 21.64
N ASP A 165 -9.93 2.95 22.87
CA ASP A 165 -10.14 4.11 23.74
C ASP A 165 -8.82 4.71 24.23
N GLY A 166 -7.85 3.87 24.57
CA GLY A 166 -6.52 4.31 24.99
C GLY A 166 -5.79 5.09 23.92
N VAL A 167 -5.86 4.66 22.64
CA VAL A 167 -5.20 5.37 21.53
C VAL A 167 -5.82 6.72 21.21
N ARG A 168 -7.10 6.96 21.59
CA ARG A 168 -7.72 8.30 21.48
C ARG A 168 -7.05 9.34 22.37
N HIS A 169 -6.38 8.88 23.42
CA HIS A 169 -5.66 9.72 24.37
C HIS A 169 -4.15 9.53 24.29
N TRP A 170 -3.65 8.90 23.20
CA TRP A 170 -2.22 8.72 23.02
C TRP A 170 -1.59 10.00 22.48
N PRO A 171 -0.69 10.66 23.23
CA PRO A 171 -0.16 11.96 22.86
C PRO A 171 0.75 11.86 21.63
N LYS A 172 0.69 12.89 20.78
CA LYS A 172 1.54 12.97 19.59
C LYS A 172 3.01 13.02 20.00
N HIS A 173 3.83 12.19 19.35
CA HIS A 173 5.27 12.09 19.62
C HIS A 173 5.63 11.73 21.08
N ALA A 174 4.81 10.97 21.78
CA ALA A 174 5.02 10.58 23.17
C ALA A 174 6.44 10.08 23.47
N SER A 175 7.02 9.25 22.60
CA SER A 175 8.39 8.73 22.77
C SER A 175 9.52 9.77 22.62
N GLN A 176 9.21 10.98 22.15
CA GLN A 176 10.17 12.07 21.93
C GLN A 176 10.00 13.19 22.96
N ARG A 177 8.86 13.27 23.62
CA ARG A 177 8.55 14.27 24.64
C ARG A 177 9.03 13.77 26.01
N ALA A 178 9.82 14.60 26.71
CA ALA A 178 10.44 14.23 27.99
C ALA A 178 9.42 13.79 29.04
N GLU A 179 8.25 14.45 29.08
CA GLU A 179 7.18 14.17 30.05
C GLU A 179 6.49 12.81 29.86
N TYR A 180 6.58 12.18 28.66
CA TYR A 180 5.91 10.91 28.35
C TYR A 180 6.87 9.76 28.08
N ARG A 181 8.11 10.06 27.69
CA ARG A 181 9.07 9.09 27.14
C ARG A 181 9.31 7.89 28.03
N ASP A 182 9.39 8.11 29.34
CA ASP A 182 9.78 7.11 30.34
C ASP A 182 8.57 6.59 31.14
N LEU A 183 7.35 6.97 30.76
CA LEU A 183 6.14 6.54 31.43
C LEU A 183 5.62 5.20 30.87
N SER A 184 4.97 4.43 31.76
CA SER A 184 4.16 3.27 31.35
C SER A 184 2.98 3.72 30.48
N VAL A 185 2.43 2.80 29.66
CA VAL A 185 1.29 3.09 28.79
C VAL A 185 0.11 3.68 29.56
N LYS A 186 -0.24 3.09 30.70
CA LYS A 186 -1.36 3.57 31.56
C LYS A 186 -1.10 4.99 32.10
N LYS A 187 0.14 5.25 32.56
CA LYS A 187 0.53 6.59 33.06
C LYS A 187 0.56 7.61 31.94
N THR A 188 1.06 7.23 30.73
CA THR A 188 1.05 8.11 29.55
C THR A 188 -0.36 8.56 29.19
N ILE A 189 -1.31 7.63 29.14
CA ILE A 189 -2.72 7.91 28.83
C ILE A 189 -3.36 8.79 29.92
N ALA A 190 -3.11 8.47 31.20
CA ALA A 190 -3.64 9.26 32.32
C ALA A 190 -3.13 10.70 32.30
N LEU A 191 -1.82 10.88 32.13
CA LEU A 191 -1.22 12.21 32.04
C LEU A 191 -1.71 12.98 30.81
N SER A 192 -1.84 12.33 29.65
CA SER A 192 -2.36 12.95 28.44
C SER A 192 -3.80 13.45 28.61
N LYS A 193 -4.65 12.67 29.31
CA LYS A 193 -6.01 13.09 29.67
C LYS A 193 -5.99 14.30 30.61
N ALA A 194 -5.15 14.26 31.64
CA ALA A 194 -5.02 15.35 32.60
C ALA A 194 -4.52 16.66 31.93
N ASN A 195 -3.62 16.53 30.96
CA ASN A 195 -3.08 17.67 30.21
C ASN A 195 -4.03 18.19 29.09
N GLY A 196 -5.19 17.56 28.87
CA GLY A 196 -6.11 17.95 27.80
C GLY A 196 -5.50 17.81 26.41
N GLU A 197 -4.59 16.85 26.18
CA GLU A 197 -3.96 16.66 24.87
C GLU A 197 -5.01 16.38 23.78
N PRO A 198 -4.89 16.98 22.60
CA PRO A 198 -5.83 16.76 21.53
C PRO A 198 -5.78 15.30 21.05
N PRO A 199 -6.94 14.70 20.69
CA PRO A 199 -6.98 13.35 20.20
C PRO A 199 -6.17 13.20 18.90
N PRO A 200 -5.59 12.03 18.64
CA PRO A 200 -4.97 11.75 17.35
C PRO A 200 -5.96 11.90 16.21
N MET A 201 -5.44 12.30 15.05
CA MET A 201 -6.26 12.43 13.84
C MET A 201 -6.98 11.11 13.48
N PRO A 202 -8.20 11.15 12.94
CA PRO A 202 -9.02 9.96 12.66
C PRO A 202 -8.29 8.87 11.87
N TRP A 203 -7.46 9.22 10.88
CA TRP A 203 -6.66 8.24 10.13
C TRP A 203 -5.58 7.56 10.99
N THR A 204 -5.12 8.18 12.09
CA THR A 204 -4.19 7.54 13.03
C THR A 204 -4.93 6.47 13.83
N LEU A 205 -6.17 6.74 14.25
CA LEU A 205 -7.02 5.73 14.90
C LEU A 205 -7.28 4.54 13.96
N ASN A 206 -7.59 4.82 12.68
CA ASN A 206 -7.76 3.75 11.68
C ASN A 206 -6.50 2.91 11.47
N LYS A 207 -5.31 3.50 11.55
CA LYS A 207 -4.08 2.71 11.50
C LYS A 207 -3.95 1.76 12.67
N HIS A 208 -4.25 2.21 13.89
CA HIS A 208 -4.25 1.32 15.05
C HIS A 208 -5.27 0.19 14.89
N TRP A 209 -6.47 0.51 14.40
CA TRP A 209 -7.48 -0.49 14.06
C TRP A 209 -6.94 -1.53 13.06
N ASP A 210 -6.37 -1.09 11.94
CA ASP A 210 -5.85 -1.98 10.89
C ASP A 210 -4.75 -2.90 11.44
N ARG A 211 -3.81 -2.37 12.26
CA ARG A 211 -2.73 -3.16 12.86
C ARG A 211 -3.25 -4.18 13.86
N LEU A 212 -4.21 -3.77 14.69
CA LEU A 212 -4.85 -4.66 15.65
C LEU A 212 -5.65 -5.76 14.95
N SER A 213 -6.43 -5.41 13.91
CA SER A 213 -7.20 -6.39 13.13
C SER A 213 -6.32 -7.47 12.53
N VAL A 214 -5.15 -7.09 11.98
CA VAL A 214 -4.20 -8.07 11.41
C VAL A 214 -3.68 -9.01 12.51
N PHE A 215 -3.36 -8.48 13.70
CA PHE A 215 -2.89 -9.29 14.82
C PHE A 215 -3.97 -10.24 15.36
N VAL A 216 -5.19 -9.74 15.62
CA VAL A 216 -6.29 -10.56 16.13
C VAL A 216 -6.65 -11.69 15.15
N ARG A 217 -6.72 -11.38 13.84
CA ARG A 217 -6.96 -12.42 12.82
C ARG A 217 -5.82 -13.43 12.73
N HIS A 218 -4.58 -12.99 12.93
CA HIS A 218 -3.45 -13.92 13.00
C HIS A 218 -3.59 -14.89 14.18
N LEU A 219 -3.97 -14.42 15.37
CA LEU A 219 -4.22 -15.27 16.53
C LEU A 219 -5.39 -16.23 16.30
N HIS A 220 -6.47 -15.77 15.68
CA HIS A 220 -7.61 -16.60 15.34
C HIS A 220 -7.22 -17.68 14.29
N ALA A 221 -6.52 -17.31 13.23
CA ALA A 221 -6.05 -18.25 12.22
C ALA A 221 -5.04 -19.28 12.78
N ALA A 222 -4.29 -18.91 13.81
CA ALA A 222 -3.38 -19.80 14.54
C ALA A 222 -4.08 -20.69 15.60
N GLY A 223 -5.41 -20.58 15.76
CA GLY A 223 -6.16 -21.33 16.75
C GLY A 223 -5.95 -20.89 18.21
N VAL A 224 -5.28 -19.74 18.44
CA VAL A 224 -5.07 -19.16 19.78
C VAL A 224 -6.35 -18.51 20.30
N LEU A 225 -7.18 -17.96 19.41
CA LEU A 225 -8.49 -17.38 19.70
C LEU A 225 -9.57 -18.20 19.00
N ASP A 226 -10.66 -18.49 19.71
CA ASP A 226 -11.80 -19.23 19.18
C ASP A 226 -12.61 -18.44 18.15
N ARG A 227 -12.50 -17.10 18.15
CA ARG A 227 -13.26 -16.20 17.28
C ARG A 227 -12.48 -14.92 16.93
N ASP A 228 -12.83 -14.29 15.81
CA ASP A 228 -12.34 -12.95 15.47
C ASP A 228 -13.00 -11.90 16.41
N LEU A 229 -12.22 -11.37 17.35
CA LEU A 229 -12.70 -10.34 18.29
C LEU A 229 -13.05 -9.03 17.58
N MET A 230 -12.53 -8.80 16.39
CA MET A 230 -12.81 -7.57 15.61
C MET A 230 -14.20 -7.60 14.96
N ALA A 231 -14.78 -8.79 14.75
CA ALA A 231 -16.11 -8.94 14.16
C ALA A 231 -17.22 -8.32 15.01
N ALA A 232 -17.02 -8.20 16.33
CA ALA A 232 -17.96 -7.58 17.26
C ALA A 232 -17.87 -6.05 17.35
N LEU A 233 -17.01 -5.41 16.55
CA LEU A 233 -16.69 -3.98 16.66
C LEU A 233 -16.84 -3.28 15.30
N ALA A 234 -17.43 -2.09 15.33
CA ALA A 234 -17.47 -1.23 14.15
C ALA A 234 -16.11 -0.54 13.94
N ARG A 235 -15.65 -0.52 12.69
CA ARG A 235 -14.46 0.23 12.33
C ARG A 235 -14.72 1.73 12.55
N PRO A 236 -13.78 2.48 13.16
CA PRO A 236 -13.93 3.92 13.27
C PRO A 236 -14.12 4.55 11.87
N THR A 237 -15.17 5.33 11.70
CA THR A 237 -15.36 6.11 10.47
C THR A 237 -14.44 7.31 10.52
N ALA A 238 -13.50 7.36 9.58
CA ALA A 238 -12.65 8.51 9.39
C ALA A 238 -13.05 9.19 8.08
N HIS A 239 -13.90 10.17 8.17
CA HIS A 239 -14.08 11.11 7.07
C HIS A 239 -12.95 12.12 7.16
N LYS A 240 -12.09 12.16 6.13
CA LYS A 240 -11.14 13.24 5.98
C LYS A 240 -11.93 14.47 5.53
N THR A 241 -11.81 15.54 6.27
CA THR A 241 -12.21 16.86 5.76
C THR A 241 -11.27 17.28 4.63
N ASP A 242 -11.71 18.11 3.71
CA ASP A 242 -10.88 18.59 2.61
C ASP A 242 -9.60 19.28 3.11
N ALA A 243 -9.68 19.97 4.25
CA ALA A 243 -8.52 20.56 4.93
C ALA A 243 -7.48 19.54 5.40
N GLU A 244 -7.89 18.29 5.69
CA GLU A 244 -7.01 17.22 6.19
C GLU A 244 -6.39 16.37 5.09
N THR A 245 -6.92 16.43 3.85
CA THR A 245 -6.40 15.64 2.71
C THR A 245 -5.11 16.21 2.15
N GLY A 246 -4.73 17.40 2.50
CA GLY A 246 -3.69 18.20 1.88
C GLY A 246 -4.23 18.84 0.59
N ARG A 247 -3.95 20.11 0.40
CA ARG A 247 -4.35 20.87 -0.79
C ARG A 247 -3.17 21.06 -1.75
N PRO A 248 -3.42 21.38 -3.04
CA PRO A 248 -2.36 21.90 -3.91
C PRO A 248 -1.83 23.25 -3.39
N PHE A 249 -0.62 23.61 -3.79
CA PHE A 249 -0.15 24.97 -3.65
C PHE A 249 -1.05 25.94 -4.44
N SER A 250 -1.23 27.15 -3.96
CA SER A 250 -1.69 28.24 -4.79
C SER A 250 -0.56 28.77 -5.68
N HIS A 251 -0.91 29.56 -6.71
CA HIS A 251 0.09 30.18 -7.58
C HIS A 251 1.02 31.12 -6.77
N ALA A 252 0.45 31.94 -5.89
CA ALA A 252 1.21 32.83 -5.03
C ALA A 252 2.17 32.09 -4.08
N GLU A 253 1.72 30.99 -3.48
CA GLU A 253 2.59 30.16 -2.64
C GLU A 253 3.74 29.54 -3.43
N LEU A 254 3.50 29.06 -4.65
CA LEU A 254 4.57 28.53 -5.50
C LEU A 254 5.58 29.61 -5.87
N GLN A 255 5.12 30.80 -6.28
CA GLN A 255 6.00 31.95 -6.56
C GLN A 255 6.84 32.29 -5.35
N HIS A 256 6.24 32.29 -4.17
CA HIS A 256 6.95 32.57 -2.92
C HIS A 256 7.96 31.47 -2.56
N VAL A 257 7.55 30.20 -2.64
CA VAL A 257 8.41 29.04 -2.35
C VAL A 257 9.60 28.97 -3.30
N PHE A 258 9.41 29.27 -4.60
CA PHE A 258 10.48 29.29 -5.62
C PHE A 258 11.13 30.67 -5.80
N GLY A 259 10.87 31.61 -4.93
CA GLY A 259 11.47 32.94 -4.93
C GLY A 259 12.96 32.95 -4.55
N SER A 260 13.49 34.13 -4.18
CA SER A 260 14.91 34.32 -3.87
C SER A 260 15.44 33.42 -2.74
N GLY A 261 14.59 33.02 -1.81
CA GLY A 261 14.92 32.08 -0.73
C GLY A 261 15.23 30.66 -1.25
N PHE A 262 14.58 30.26 -2.34
CA PHE A 262 14.78 28.92 -2.92
C PHE A 262 16.20 28.73 -3.45
N ALA A 263 16.70 29.66 -4.23
CA ALA A 263 18.06 29.59 -4.80
C ALA A 263 19.11 29.39 -3.69
N LYS A 264 19.02 30.15 -2.61
CA LYS A 264 19.93 30.08 -1.46
C LYS A 264 19.81 28.75 -0.70
N TRP A 265 18.59 28.24 -0.50
CA TRP A 265 18.35 26.97 0.20
C TRP A 265 18.75 25.77 -0.67
N ALA A 266 18.43 25.81 -1.96
CA ALA A 266 18.68 24.75 -2.93
C ALA A 266 20.17 24.62 -3.28
N ALA A 267 20.93 25.71 -3.29
CA ALA A 267 22.36 25.70 -3.59
C ALA A 267 23.21 24.80 -2.67
N LYS A 268 22.68 24.45 -1.47
CA LYS A 268 23.43 23.64 -0.50
C LYS A 268 23.56 22.17 -0.86
N TRP A 269 22.54 21.61 -1.53
CA TRP A 269 22.49 20.17 -1.81
C TRP A 269 21.72 19.87 -3.08
N PRO A 270 22.20 18.95 -3.95
CA PRO A 270 21.53 18.62 -5.21
C PRO A 270 20.10 18.11 -5.04
N HIS A 271 19.82 17.35 -3.97
CA HIS A 271 18.46 16.87 -3.70
C HIS A 271 17.49 17.97 -3.27
N ARG A 272 17.97 19.09 -2.74
CA ARG A 272 17.13 20.25 -2.45
C ARG A 272 16.74 21.00 -3.72
N TYR A 273 17.63 21.05 -4.69
CA TYR A 273 17.36 21.67 -5.98
C TYR A 273 16.59 20.70 -6.90
N TRP A 274 17.27 19.69 -7.41
CA TRP A 274 16.70 18.79 -8.40
C TRP A 274 15.59 17.89 -7.85
N GLY A 275 15.66 17.46 -6.60
CA GLY A 275 14.60 16.69 -5.97
C GLY A 275 13.29 17.44 -5.87
N VAL A 276 13.33 18.74 -5.58
CA VAL A 276 12.15 19.59 -5.50
C VAL A 276 11.63 19.94 -6.90
N VAL A 277 12.51 20.29 -7.82
CA VAL A 277 12.15 20.59 -9.22
C VAL A 277 11.50 19.38 -9.88
N LEU A 278 12.11 18.20 -9.78
CA LEU A 278 11.51 16.97 -10.32
C LEU A 278 10.17 16.66 -9.66
N GLY A 279 10.03 16.90 -8.35
CA GLY A 279 8.76 16.73 -7.65
C GLY A 279 7.65 17.61 -8.21
N LEU A 280 7.94 18.88 -8.47
CA LEU A 280 6.99 19.84 -9.06
C LEU A 280 6.60 19.42 -10.48
N TYR A 281 7.57 19.19 -11.36
CA TYR A 281 7.32 18.99 -12.80
C TYR A 281 6.92 17.56 -13.19
N SER A 282 6.95 16.60 -12.27
CA SER A 282 6.52 15.21 -12.55
C SER A 282 5.36 14.74 -11.69
N GLY A 283 5.10 15.41 -10.58
CA GLY A 283 4.16 14.92 -9.55
C GLY A 283 4.55 13.56 -8.96
N ALA A 284 5.80 13.12 -9.15
CA ALA A 284 6.29 11.86 -8.59
C ALA A 284 6.31 11.92 -7.05
N ARG A 285 6.13 10.76 -6.41
CA ARG A 285 6.20 10.69 -4.94
C ARG A 285 7.62 11.00 -4.47
N VAL A 286 7.74 11.63 -3.31
CA VAL A 286 9.05 12.00 -2.75
C VAL A 286 10.05 10.84 -2.69
N THR A 287 9.58 9.63 -2.40
CA THR A 287 10.44 8.44 -2.39
C THR A 287 10.85 8.03 -3.79
N GLU A 288 9.95 8.15 -4.79
CA GLU A 288 10.25 7.87 -6.20
C GLU A 288 11.36 8.78 -6.71
N VAL A 289 11.26 10.08 -6.42
CA VAL A 289 12.31 11.06 -6.77
C VAL A 289 13.61 10.81 -6.00
N ALA A 290 13.53 10.66 -4.68
CA ALA A 290 14.70 10.56 -3.83
C ALA A 290 15.57 9.31 -4.08
N GLN A 291 14.98 8.24 -4.61
CA GLN A 291 15.67 6.99 -4.90
C GLN A 291 16.23 6.88 -6.33
N LEU A 292 16.00 7.87 -7.19
CA LEU A 292 16.47 7.87 -8.58
C LEU A 292 17.97 7.58 -8.67
N ARG A 293 18.32 6.77 -9.64
CA ARG A 293 19.69 6.47 -10.06
C ARG A 293 20.03 7.20 -11.35
N VAL A 294 21.30 7.34 -11.63
CA VAL A 294 21.78 7.86 -12.89
C VAL A 294 21.26 7.04 -14.07
N SER A 295 21.19 5.71 -13.92
CA SER A 295 20.66 4.78 -14.92
C SER A 295 19.14 4.92 -15.15
N ASP A 296 18.40 5.49 -14.20
CA ASP A 296 16.96 5.69 -14.36
C ASP A 296 16.65 6.88 -15.28
N VAL A 297 17.63 7.80 -15.49
CA VAL A 297 17.50 8.92 -16.42
C VAL A 297 18.01 8.49 -17.78
N GLN A 298 17.11 8.42 -18.76
CA GLN A 298 17.41 7.91 -20.09
C GLN A 298 16.51 8.55 -21.15
N ALA A 299 16.90 8.43 -22.41
CA ALA A 299 16.04 8.76 -23.54
C ALA A 299 15.31 7.50 -24.01
N VAL A 300 14.02 7.63 -24.29
CA VAL A 300 13.17 6.63 -24.94
C VAL A 300 12.63 7.27 -26.20
N GLU A 301 12.92 6.70 -27.37
CA GLU A 301 12.51 7.26 -28.67
C GLU A 301 12.83 8.75 -28.79
N GLY A 302 13.99 9.16 -28.33
CA GLY A 302 14.46 10.56 -28.39
C GLY A 302 13.91 11.47 -27.28
N VAL A 303 12.95 11.02 -26.48
CA VAL A 303 12.37 11.77 -25.34
C VAL A 303 13.16 11.50 -24.08
N TRP A 304 13.79 12.51 -23.51
CA TRP A 304 14.44 12.40 -22.21
C TRP A 304 13.42 12.31 -21.07
N GLY A 305 13.68 11.38 -20.14
CA GLY A 305 12.82 11.15 -18.99
C GLY A 305 13.50 10.34 -17.90
N PHE A 306 12.74 9.94 -16.91
CA PHE A 306 13.20 9.03 -15.88
C PHE A 306 12.22 7.89 -15.63
N VAL A 307 12.78 6.73 -15.30
CA VAL A 307 12.03 5.51 -15.03
C VAL A 307 11.76 5.37 -13.53
N VAL A 308 10.51 5.18 -13.16
CA VAL A 308 10.10 4.81 -11.81
C VAL A 308 9.94 3.29 -11.75
N THR A 309 10.87 2.60 -11.08
CA THR A 309 10.86 1.14 -11.01
C THR A 309 11.38 0.64 -9.65
N PRO A 310 10.92 -0.54 -9.14
CA PRO A 310 11.49 -1.20 -7.97
C PRO A 310 12.69 -2.10 -8.32
N VAL A 311 13.07 -2.24 -9.59
CA VAL A 311 14.03 -3.25 -10.07
C VAL A 311 15.42 -3.07 -9.46
N ALA A 312 15.84 -1.85 -9.16
CA ALA A 312 17.14 -1.63 -8.54
C ALA A 312 17.11 -1.96 -7.04
N GLU A 313 18.18 -2.63 -6.56
CA GLU A 313 18.33 -2.99 -5.14
C GLU A 313 18.12 -1.77 -4.23
N GLY A 314 17.24 -1.92 -3.25
CA GLY A 314 16.89 -0.87 -2.29
C GLY A 314 15.87 0.16 -2.80
N ASN A 315 15.41 0.07 -4.06
CA ASN A 315 14.31 0.89 -4.55
C ASN A 315 12.96 0.31 -4.13
N LYS A 316 12.00 1.18 -3.82
CA LYS A 316 10.65 0.81 -3.43
C LYS A 316 9.63 1.59 -4.24
N VAL A 317 8.62 0.90 -4.72
CA VAL A 317 7.40 1.53 -5.26
C VAL A 317 6.20 1.09 -4.43
N LYS A 318 5.25 1.96 -4.25
CA LYS A 318 4.06 1.68 -3.42
C LYS A 318 3.23 0.52 -3.99
N ASN A 319 3.09 0.47 -5.32
CA ASN A 319 2.33 -0.55 -6.04
C ASN A 319 3.06 -0.87 -7.35
N THR A 320 2.84 -2.06 -7.92
CA THR A 320 3.34 -2.44 -9.25
C THR A 320 2.91 -1.47 -10.34
N ASN A 321 1.69 -0.94 -10.25
CA ASN A 321 1.16 0.09 -11.17
C ASN A 321 1.88 1.45 -11.08
N SER A 322 2.81 1.64 -10.14
CA SER A 322 3.63 2.85 -10.07
C SER A 322 4.80 2.86 -11.05
N ARG A 323 5.10 1.71 -11.68
CA ARG A 323 6.14 1.60 -12.71
C ARG A 323 5.72 2.41 -13.92
N ARG A 324 6.58 3.31 -14.35
CA ARG A 324 6.32 4.17 -15.49
C ARG A 324 7.58 4.90 -15.93
N PHE A 325 7.59 5.36 -17.18
CA PHE A 325 8.50 6.39 -17.67
C PHE A 325 7.82 7.75 -17.53
N VAL A 326 8.52 8.73 -17.01
CA VAL A 326 8.05 10.13 -16.85
C VAL A 326 8.92 11.02 -17.71
N PRO A 327 8.38 11.65 -18.77
CA PRO A 327 9.13 12.61 -19.57
C PRO A 327 9.62 13.78 -18.71
N LEU A 328 10.77 14.35 -19.05
CA LEU A 328 11.24 15.60 -18.46
C LEU A 328 10.53 16.78 -19.14
N ALA A 329 9.95 17.65 -18.33
CA ALA A 329 9.37 18.89 -18.83
C ALA A 329 10.47 19.82 -19.38
N GLN A 330 10.17 20.58 -20.42
CA GLN A 330 11.15 21.46 -21.07
C GLN A 330 11.85 22.41 -20.09
N PRO A 331 11.16 23.07 -19.13
CA PRO A 331 11.84 23.91 -18.15
C PRO A 331 12.91 23.19 -17.30
N VAL A 332 12.75 21.86 -17.08
CA VAL A 332 13.73 21.05 -16.35
C VAL A 332 14.99 20.81 -17.20
N LEU A 333 14.78 20.57 -18.50
CA LEU A 333 15.87 20.42 -19.49
C LEU A 333 16.63 21.73 -19.62
N ASP A 334 15.92 22.85 -19.79
CA ASP A 334 16.48 24.19 -19.95
C ASP A 334 17.24 24.66 -18.70
N ALA A 335 16.78 24.23 -17.52
CA ALA A 335 17.51 24.48 -16.26
C ALA A 335 18.83 23.71 -16.14
N GLY A 336 19.16 22.79 -17.09
CA GLY A 336 20.43 22.07 -17.12
C GLY A 336 20.45 20.76 -16.35
N PHE A 337 19.32 20.11 -16.15
CA PHE A 337 19.24 18.84 -15.38
C PHE A 337 20.13 17.74 -15.97
N LEU A 338 20.19 17.59 -17.29
CA LEU A 338 21.02 16.56 -17.92
C LEU A 338 22.52 16.80 -17.67
N GLY A 339 22.96 18.05 -17.64
CA GLY A 339 24.35 18.40 -17.24
C GLY A 339 24.68 17.90 -15.81
N TYR A 340 23.77 18.10 -14.87
CA TYR A 340 23.93 17.55 -13.53
C TYR A 340 23.99 16.00 -13.52
N VAL A 341 23.14 15.35 -14.32
CA VAL A 341 23.15 13.86 -14.42
C VAL A 341 24.51 13.37 -14.93
N GLU A 342 25.08 14.02 -15.95
CA GLU A 342 26.39 13.67 -16.49
C GLU A 342 27.51 13.88 -15.46
N GLU A 343 27.46 14.94 -14.66
CA GLU A 343 28.44 15.16 -13.59
C GLU A 343 28.36 14.06 -12.54
N VAL A 344 27.16 13.63 -12.14
CA VAL A 344 27.01 12.49 -11.20
C VAL A 344 27.57 11.22 -11.85
N ARG A 345 27.26 10.97 -13.12
CA ARG A 345 27.75 9.81 -13.88
C ARG A 345 29.27 9.77 -13.93
N ALA A 346 29.92 10.90 -14.17
CA ALA A 346 31.37 11.03 -14.21
C ALA A 346 32.07 10.69 -12.87
N THR A 347 31.35 10.81 -11.73
CA THR A 347 31.89 10.41 -10.42
C THR A 347 31.83 8.91 -10.16
N GLY A 348 31.13 8.13 -10.99
CA GLY A 348 30.84 6.71 -10.78
C GLY A 348 29.78 6.43 -9.70
N LEU A 349 29.13 7.46 -9.16
CA LEU A 349 28.04 7.34 -8.22
C LEU A 349 26.78 6.81 -8.93
N GLN A 350 26.12 5.85 -8.31
CA GLN A 350 24.91 5.26 -8.92
C GLN A 350 23.65 6.05 -8.61
N ARG A 351 23.56 6.67 -7.42
CA ARG A 351 22.38 7.42 -7.00
C ARG A 351 22.47 8.86 -7.50
N LEU A 352 21.34 9.36 -8.01
CA LEU A 352 21.25 10.75 -8.45
C LEU A 352 21.42 11.75 -7.30
N PHE A 353 20.97 11.35 -6.09
CA PHE A 353 21.11 12.15 -4.86
C PHE A 353 21.93 11.41 -3.79
N PRO A 354 23.25 11.30 -3.98
CA PRO A 354 24.07 10.46 -3.13
C PRO A 354 24.22 11.00 -1.69
N ASN A 355 23.95 12.28 -1.48
CA ASN A 355 24.04 12.94 -0.17
C ASN A 355 22.78 12.78 0.68
N LEU A 356 21.72 12.10 0.19
CA LEU A 356 20.53 11.84 1.01
C LEU A 356 20.82 10.73 2.02
N PRO A 357 20.75 11.00 3.34
CA PRO A 357 21.00 9.99 4.34
C PRO A 357 19.83 9.00 4.44
N ASN A 358 20.15 7.73 4.63
CA ASN A 358 19.20 6.65 4.90
C ASN A 358 19.52 5.92 6.22
N ALA A 359 20.07 6.63 7.21
CA ALA A 359 20.56 6.07 8.46
C ALA A 359 19.50 5.27 9.26
N THR A 360 18.21 5.59 9.09
CA THR A 360 17.12 4.90 9.80
C THR A 360 16.53 3.72 9.03
N GLY A 361 16.98 3.44 7.80
CA GLY A 361 16.36 2.42 6.92
C GLY A 361 14.91 2.72 6.49
N LEU A 362 14.36 3.87 6.90
CA LEU A 362 12.97 4.26 6.61
C LEU A 362 12.75 4.87 5.23
N GLY A 363 13.80 4.86 4.40
CA GLY A 363 13.77 5.31 3.01
C GLY A 363 14.31 6.74 2.80
N LEU A 364 14.89 6.93 1.62
CA LEU A 364 15.56 8.16 1.19
C LEU A 364 14.62 9.39 1.14
N GLY A 365 13.35 9.17 0.77
CA GLY A 365 12.36 10.25 0.65
C GLY A 365 12.04 10.97 1.98
N ARG A 366 12.28 10.32 3.13
CA ARG A 366 11.97 10.91 4.44
C ARG A 366 12.74 12.20 4.70
N GLN A 367 14.04 12.22 4.38
CA GLN A 367 14.88 13.39 4.63
C GLN A 367 14.57 14.53 3.67
N LEU A 368 14.36 14.22 2.38
CA LEU A 368 13.95 15.22 1.40
C LEU A 368 12.60 15.85 1.79
N SER A 369 11.62 15.03 2.16
CA SER A 369 10.31 15.50 2.61
C SER A 369 10.41 16.39 3.85
N ARG A 370 11.20 15.98 4.85
CA ARG A 370 11.40 16.77 6.08
C ARG A 370 12.09 18.10 5.80
N GLN A 371 13.16 18.09 5.03
CA GLN A 371 13.90 19.30 4.69
C GLN A 371 13.03 20.29 3.92
N PHE A 372 12.25 19.79 2.94
CA PHE A 372 11.33 20.62 2.19
C PHE A 372 10.19 21.16 3.06
N SER A 373 9.58 20.33 3.91
CA SER A 373 8.53 20.79 4.84
C SER A 373 9.06 21.85 5.82
N THR A 374 10.30 21.71 6.30
CA THR A 374 10.92 22.75 7.15
C THR A 374 11.16 24.03 6.36
N TYR A 375 11.58 23.93 5.11
CA TYR A 375 11.81 25.08 4.24
C TYR A 375 10.51 25.86 3.98
N ILE A 376 9.43 25.19 3.52
CA ILE A 376 8.17 25.89 3.20
C ILE A 376 7.53 26.52 4.44
N LYS A 377 7.67 25.92 5.62
CA LYS A 377 7.23 26.52 6.88
C LYS A 377 8.00 27.82 7.20
N ALA A 378 9.31 27.82 6.97
CA ALA A 378 10.12 29.02 7.12
C ALA A 378 9.76 30.12 6.10
N GLN A 379 9.13 29.75 4.98
CA GLN A 379 8.56 30.66 3.99
C GLN A 379 7.09 31.04 4.31
N GLY A 380 6.56 30.71 5.47
CA GLY A 380 5.18 31.05 5.85
C GLY A 380 4.10 30.11 5.30
N VAL A 381 4.43 29.06 4.57
CA VAL A 381 3.49 28.04 4.10
C VAL A 381 3.40 26.94 5.14
N ALA A 382 2.52 27.11 6.13
CA ALA A 382 2.50 26.27 7.35
C ALA A 382 1.24 25.40 7.50
N ASP A 383 0.34 25.39 6.53
CA ASP A 383 -0.93 24.64 6.63
C ASP A 383 -0.71 23.15 6.90
N ALA A 384 -1.65 22.57 7.63
CA ALA A 384 -1.65 21.15 7.92
C ALA A 384 -1.69 20.32 6.62
N GLY A 385 -0.83 19.30 6.51
CA GLY A 385 -0.74 18.47 5.33
C GLY A 385 0.07 19.03 4.15
N MET A 386 0.50 20.28 4.21
CA MET A 386 1.37 20.87 3.18
C MET A 386 2.78 20.29 3.24
N GLY A 387 3.32 19.95 2.09
CA GLY A 387 4.62 19.34 1.95
C GLY A 387 4.91 18.91 0.52
N PHE A 388 5.85 17.99 0.33
CA PHE A 388 6.26 17.53 -0.99
C PHE A 388 5.10 16.96 -1.83
N HIS A 389 4.12 16.33 -1.19
CA HIS A 389 2.96 15.75 -1.89
C HIS A 389 2.03 16.81 -2.51
N ALA A 390 2.06 18.04 -2.01
CA ALA A 390 1.28 19.14 -2.56
C ALA A 390 1.68 19.49 -4.01
N PHE A 391 2.93 19.22 -4.43
CA PHE A 391 3.33 19.33 -5.83
C PHE A 391 2.53 18.40 -6.75
N ARG A 392 2.32 17.18 -6.29
CA ARG A 392 1.53 16.20 -7.04
C ARG A 392 0.07 16.63 -7.16
N HIS A 393 -0.54 17.14 -6.09
CA HIS A 393 -1.88 17.71 -6.14
C HIS A 393 -1.94 18.89 -7.09
N TYR A 394 -0.93 19.77 -7.05
CA TYR A 394 -0.86 20.93 -7.92
C TYR A 394 -0.76 20.53 -9.40
N LEU A 395 0.16 19.64 -9.75
CA LEU A 395 0.32 19.14 -11.13
C LEU A 395 -0.97 18.49 -11.64
N ILE A 396 -1.57 17.58 -10.88
CA ILE A 396 -2.81 16.89 -11.28
C ILE A 396 -3.94 17.90 -11.50
N THR A 397 -4.17 18.83 -10.56
CA THR A 397 -5.22 19.83 -10.67
C THR A 397 -5.00 20.77 -11.85
N HIS A 398 -3.75 21.18 -12.10
CA HIS A 398 -3.42 22.04 -13.22
C HIS A 398 -3.64 21.36 -14.58
N LEU A 399 -3.14 20.12 -14.72
CA LEU A 399 -3.31 19.34 -15.94
C LEU A 399 -4.79 19.00 -16.21
N ASP A 400 -5.55 18.66 -15.16
CA ASP A 400 -6.99 18.39 -15.33
C ASP A 400 -7.73 19.60 -15.86
N ARG A 401 -7.46 20.77 -15.30
CA ARG A 401 -8.06 22.04 -15.78
C ARG A 401 -7.62 22.37 -17.21
N ALA A 402 -6.35 22.20 -17.52
CA ALA A 402 -5.82 22.50 -18.86
C ALA A 402 -6.40 21.56 -19.93
N LEU A 403 -6.50 20.27 -19.65
CA LEU A 403 -7.11 19.29 -20.55
C LEU A 403 -8.63 19.48 -20.67
N MET A 404 -9.30 19.86 -19.58
CA MET A 404 -10.72 20.22 -19.61
C MET A 404 -10.97 21.45 -20.51
N ALA A 405 -10.11 22.46 -20.40
CA ALA A 405 -10.20 23.65 -21.26
C ALA A 405 -9.99 23.33 -22.75
N LYS A 406 -9.26 22.25 -23.08
CA LYS A 406 -9.15 21.69 -24.44
C LYS A 406 -10.33 20.81 -24.87
N GLY A 407 -11.38 20.70 -24.06
CA GLY A 407 -12.57 19.89 -24.37
C GLY A 407 -12.39 18.38 -24.14
N MET A 408 -11.29 17.94 -23.52
CA MET A 408 -11.07 16.53 -23.27
C MET A 408 -12.03 15.99 -22.20
N LYS A 409 -12.67 14.86 -22.49
CA LYS A 409 -13.61 14.21 -21.55
C LYS A 409 -12.90 13.58 -20.34
N PRO A 410 -13.54 13.42 -19.18
CA PRO A 410 -12.94 12.83 -17.97
C PRO A 410 -12.30 11.47 -18.21
N GLU A 411 -12.94 10.60 -19.02
CA GLU A 411 -12.48 9.25 -19.31
C GLU A 411 -11.13 9.21 -20.03
N ALA A 412 -10.77 10.29 -20.75
CA ALA A 412 -9.47 10.45 -21.41
C ALA A 412 -8.47 11.24 -20.54
N ARG A 413 -8.96 12.24 -19.77
CA ARG A 413 -8.08 13.06 -18.91
C ARG A 413 -7.44 12.24 -17.77
N GLU A 414 -8.22 11.39 -17.09
CA GLU A 414 -7.73 10.59 -15.97
C GLU A 414 -6.59 9.65 -16.37
N PRO A 415 -6.67 8.87 -17.47
CA PRO A 415 -5.54 8.09 -17.96
C PRO A 415 -4.33 8.92 -18.36
N ALA A 416 -4.50 10.01 -19.09
CA ALA A 416 -3.41 10.89 -19.53
C ALA A 416 -2.60 11.42 -18.33
N ILE A 417 -3.28 12.01 -17.34
CA ILE A 417 -2.66 12.50 -16.10
C ILE A 417 -2.10 11.33 -15.27
N GLY A 418 -2.84 10.23 -15.22
CA GLY A 418 -2.50 9.05 -14.44
C GLY A 418 -1.20 8.38 -14.88
N ARG A 419 -0.91 8.34 -16.20
CA ARG A 419 0.35 7.81 -16.75
C ARG A 419 1.56 8.63 -16.30
N ILE A 420 1.45 9.94 -16.19
CA ILE A 420 2.51 10.82 -15.69
C ILE A 420 2.64 10.66 -14.17
N SER A 421 1.54 10.83 -13.46
CA SER A 421 1.53 10.87 -12.01
C SER A 421 1.66 9.48 -11.36
N GLY A 422 1.35 8.37 -12.05
CA GLY A 422 1.34 7.00 -11.52
C GLY A 422 0.07 6.64 -10.76
N HIS A 423 -1.08 7.22 -11.14
CA HIS A 423 -2.42 6.80 -10.70
C HIS A 423 -3.13 5.93 -11.73
N TYR A 424 -2.57 5.82 -12.93
CA TYR A 424 -3.15 5.02 -14.00
C TYR A 424 -3.20 3.53 -13.59
N LYS A 425 -4.35 2.92 -13.81
CA LYS A 425 -4.54 1.48 -13.71
C LYS A 425 -4.90 0.98 -15.10
N PRO A 426 -4.04 0.21 -15.76
CA PRO A 426 -4.38 -0.35 -17.06
C PRO A 426 -5.62 -1.24 -16.94
N PRO A 427 -6.49 -1.27 -17.97
CA PRO A 427 -7.78 -2.00 -17.92
C PRO A 427 -7.64 -3.51 -17.71
N SER A 428 -6.50 -4.10 -18.08
CA SER A 428 -6.20 -5.53 -17.83
C SER A 428 -4.70 -5.75 -17.73
N THR A 429 -4.24 -6.18 -16.55
CA THR A 429 -2.85 -6.59 -16.34
C THR A 429 -2.54 -7.92 -17.03
N THR A 430 -3.53 -8.81 -17.21
CA THR A 430 -3.38 -10.10 -17.86
C THR A 430 -3.17 -9.94 -19.36
N LEU A 431 -3.96 -9.09 -20.02
CA LEU A 431 -3.87 -8.85 -21.45
C LEU A 431 -2.49 -8.26 -21.82
N ARG A 432 -2.02 -7.26 -21.10
CA ARG A 432 -0.68 -6.68 -21.32
C ARG A 432 0.44 -7.65 -20.98
N ARG A 433 0.37 -8.33 -19.83
CA ARG A 433 1.42 -9.24 -19.37
C ARG A 433 1.57 -10.50 -20.21
N VAL A 434 0.48 -10.98 -20.82
CA VAL A 434 0.47 -12.25 -21.59
C VAL A 434 0.58 -12.02 -23.09
N TYR A 435 0.03 -10.91 -23.61
CA TYR A 435 -0.14 -10.71 -25.06
C TYR A 435 0.66 -9.55 -25.65
N VAL A 436 1.03 -8.54 -24.86
CA VAL A 436 1.72 -7.34 -25.35
C VAL A 436 3.22 -7.32 -24.96
N ASP A 437 3.62 -8.02 -23.91
CA ASP A 437 5.00 -8.00 -23.38
C ASP A 437 5.97 -8.98 -24.09
N ARG A 438 5.57 -9.67 -25.14
CA ARG A 438 6.37 -10.78 -25.71
C ARG A 438 7.22 -10.46 -26.92
N ASP A 439 7.10 -9.29 -27.52
CA ASP A 439 7.75 -9.01 -28.81
C ASP A 439 9.02 -8.17 -28.72
N GLY A 440 9.93 -8.52 -27.80
CA GLY A 440 11.35 -8.09 -27.87
C GLY A 440 11.58 -6.58 -27.98
N LEU A 441 10.66 -5.74 -27.50
CA LEU A 441 10.82 -4.30 -27.49
C LEU A 441 12.04 -3.93 -26.64
N PRO A 442 12.96 -3.10 -27.14
CA PRO A 442 14.17 -2.69 -26.44
C PRO A 442 13.87 -1.85 -25.18
N VAL A 443 12.60 -1.50 -24.97
CA VAL A 443 12.13 -0.67 -23.86
C VAL A 443 11.15 -1.51 -23.02
N PRO A 444 11.25 -1.48 -21.68
CA PRO A 444 10.29 -2.18 -20.83
C PRO A 444 8.86 -1.76 -21.15
N ALA A 445 7.95 -2.71 -21.30
CA ALA A 445 6.54 -2.48 -21.69
C ALA A 445 5.80 -1.49 -20.77
N PHE A 446 6.24 -1.34 -19.49
CA PHE A 446 5.67 -0.33 -18.59
C PHE A 446 6.02 1.13 -18.98
N CYS A 447 6.94 1.35 -19.94
CA CYS A 447 7.22 2.66 -20.48
C CYS A 447 6.16 3.13 -21.48
N GLU A 448 5.40 2.20 -22.08
CA GLU A 448 4.31 2.48 -23.02
C GLU A 448 4.75 3.46 -24.12
N PRO A 449 5.68 3.06 -25.01
CA PRO A 449 6.21 3.95 -26.05
C PRO A 449 5.11 4.61 -26.90
N GLU A 450 4.05 3.86 -27.18
CA GLU A 450 2.89 4.31 -27.95
C GLU A 450 2.13 5.50 -27.33
N THR A 451 2.30 5.74 -26.04
CA THR A 451 1.67 6.87 -25.33
C THR A 451 2.67 7.97 -24.97
N LEU A 452 3.91 7.84 -25.44
CA LEU A 452 5.00 8.75 -25.03
C LEU A 452 4.76 10.17 -25.51
N GLN A 453 4.35 10.34 -26.75
CA GLN A 453 4.04 11.63 -27.33
C GLN A 453 2.86 12.30 -26.60
N GLU A 454 1.80 11.55 -26.31
CA GLU A 454 0.66 12.04 -25.52
C GLU A 454 1.10 12.54 -24.13
N ARG A 455 2.05 11.85 -23.47
CA ARG A 455 2.59 12.28 -22.17
C ARG A 455 3.39 13.57 -22.26
N VAL A 456 4.21 13.71 -23.31
CA VAL A 456 4.97 14.94 -23.58
C VAL A 456 4.02 16.11 -23.80
N GLU A 457 3.04 15.96 -24.67
CA GLU A 457 2.04 16.98 -24.98
C GLU A 457 1.19 17.34 -23.74
N THR A 458 0.79 16.33 -22.97
CA THR A 458 0.07 16.56 -21.71
C THR A 458 0.95 17.34 -20.73
N LEU A 459 2.21 16.95 -20.56
CA LEU A 459 3.12 17.62 -19.61
C LEU A 459 3.50 19.04 -20.09
N ALA A 460 3.52 19.31 -21.40
CA ALA A 460 3.74 20.63 -21.94
C ALA A 460 2.66 21.65 -21.53
N LEU A 461 1.47 21.19 -21.16
CA LEU A 461 0.41 22.05 -20.62
C LEU A 461 0.68 22.50 -19.17
N PHE A 462 1.67 21.90 -18.50
CA PHE A 462 2.01 22.24 -17.13
C PHE A 462 2.95 23.45 -17.07
N THR A 463 2.39 24.59 -16.84
CA THR A 463 3.11 25.90 -16.81
C THR A 463 2.99 26.55 -15.44
N PRO A 464 3.66 26.00 -14.40
CA PRO A 464 3.65 26.60 -13.08
C PRO A 464 4.31 27.99 -13.10
N PRO A 465 3.84 28.96 -12.29
CA PRO A 465 4.34 30.32 -12.27
C PRO A 465 5.66 30.43 -11.48
N VAL A 466 6.66 29.66 -11.90
CA VAL A 466 7.97 29.60 -11.23
C VAL A 466 9.09 29.78 -12.27
N LEU A 467 10.13 30.52 -11.87
CA LEU A 467 11.37 30.61 -12.61
C LEU A 467 12.40 29.69 -11.94
N LEU A 468 12.91 28.71 -12.70
CA LEU A 468 13.96 27.86 -12.19
C LEU A 468 15.32 28.55 -12.34
N PRO A 469 16.16 28.57 -11.29
CA PRO A 469 17.55 28.97 -11.44
C PRO A 469 18.25 28.05 -12.46
N VAL A 470 19.07 28.60 -13.37
CA VAL A 470 19.86 27.77 -14.30
C VAL A 470 20.98 27.10 -13.53
N TYR A 471 21.16 25.81 -13.77
CA TYR A 471 22.24 25.03 -13.17
C TYR A 471 23.59 25.42 -13.77
N THR A 472 24.53 25.75 -12.89
CA THR A 472 25.91 26.01 -13.29
C THR A 472 26.72 24.73 -13.15
N PRO A 473 27.39 24.24 -14.23
CA PRO A 473 28.26 23.08 -14.13
C PRO A 473 29.26 23.20 -12.98
N GLY A 474 29.40 22.10 -12.20
CA GLY A 474 30.25 22.09 -11.02
C GLY A 474 29.63 22.65 -9.73
N GLN A 475 28.42 23.20 -9.79
CA GLN A 475 27.73 23.81 -8.63
C GLN A 475 27.70 22.89 -7.41
N PHE A 476 27.58 21.55 -7.60
CA PHE A 476 27.55 20.55 -6.56
C PHE A 476 28.82 19.69 -6.51
N GLY A 477 29.92 20.13 -7.16
CA GLY A 477 31.15 19.35 -7.31
C GLY A 477 31.74 18.90 -5.98
N GLU A 478 31.79 19.75 -4.97
CA GLU A 478 32.29 19.39 -3.64
C GLU A 478 31.41 18.34 -2.92
N GLN A 479 30.09 18.46 -3.03
CA GLN A 479 29.15 17.50 -2.46
C GLN A 479 29.28 16.13 -3.13
N LEU A 480 29.45 16.11 -4.44
CA LEU A 480 29.62 14.89 -5.22
C LEU A 480 30.97 14.22 -4.92
N LYS A 481 32.06 14.98 -4.85
CA LYS A 481 33.39 14.47 -4.46
C LYS A 481 33.35 13.80 -3.08
N ARG A 482 32.76 14.49 -2.08
CA ARG A 482 32.60 13.93 -0.72
C ARG A 482 31.78 12.63 -0.74
N ALA A 483 30.67 12.59 -1.46
CA ALA A 483 29.86 11.39 -1.59
C ALA A 483 30.62 10.25 -2.26
N ALA A 484 31.42 10.50 -3.29
CA ALA A 484 32.23 9.50 -3.97
C ALA A 484 33.31 8.90 -3.02
N VAL A 485 33.95 9.74 -2.20
CA VAL A 485 34.91 9.28 -1.20
C VAL A 485 34.24 8.38 -0.15
N LEU A 486 33.07 8.76 0.35
CA LEU A 486 32.31 7.96 1.31
C LEU A 486 31.89 6.61 0.71
N ALA A 487 31.35 6.61 -0.52
CA ALA A 487 30.96 5.38 -1.21
C ALA A 487 32.14 4.40 -1.39
N LYS A 488 33.31 4.90 -1.74
CA LYS A 488 34.56 4.08 -1.84
C LYS A 488 34.97 3.49 -0.48
N ARG A 489 34.85 4.25 0.61
CA ARG A 489 35.13 3.76 1.97
C ARG A 489 34.17 2.67 2.39
N GLU A 490 32.86 2.85 2.16
CA GLU A 490 31.83 1.85 2.47
C GLU A 490 32.01 0.56 1.66
N ALA A 491 32.36 0.66 0.38
CA ALA A 491 32.65 -0.49 -0.47
C ALA A 491 33.85 -1.29 0.03
N ARG A 492 34.92 -0.60 0.47
CA ARG A 492 36.09 -1.24 1.08
C ARG A 492 35.74 -1.95 2.39
N ALA A 493 34.96 -1.31 3.27
CA ALA A 493 34.52 -1.88 4.54
C ALA A 493 33.61 -3.11 4.37
N LYS A 494 32.74 -3.13 3.37
CA LYS A 494 31.94 -4.32 3.03
C LYS A 494 32.80 -5.46 2.52
N LYS A 495 33.79 -5.19 1.67
CA LYS A 495 34.75 -6.19 1.16
C LYS A 495 35.60 -6.82 2.28
N SER A 496 36.01 -6.04 3.28
CA SER A 496 36.78 -6.56 4.42
C SER A 496 35.92 -7.47 5.31
N LYS A 497 34.64 -7.12 5.55
CA LYS A 497 33.70 -7.95 6.33
C LYS A 497 33.35 -9.26 5.62
N SER A 498 33.25 -9.29 4.30
CA SER A 498 32.95 -10.51 3.53
C SER A 498 34.15 -11.47 3.41
N LYS A 499 35.40 -11.02 3.78
CA LYS A 499 36.64 -11.83 3.78
C LYS A 499 37.03 -12.31 5.16
N ALA A 500 36.34 -11.90 6.23
CA ALA A 500 36.61 -12.45 7.57
C ALA A 500 36.02 -13.88 7.62
N PRO A 501 36.80 -14.89 7.96
CA PRO A 501 36.33 -16.27 8.11
C PRO A 501 35.31 -16.32 9.27
N ALA A 502 34.24 -17.13 9.09
CA ALA A 502 33.21 -17.40 10.09
C ALA A 502 33.80 -18.19 11.27
#